data_ab35c5c8d44276932bc54df708ccd8fb
#
_entry.id   ab35c5c8d44276932bc54df708ccd8fb
#
_cell.length_a   1.000
_cell.length_b   1.000
_cell.length_c   1.000
_cell.angle_alpha   90.00
_cell.angle_beta   90.00
_cell.angle_gamma   90.00
#
_symmetry.space_group_name_H-M   'P 1'
#
loop_
_entity.id
_entity.type
_entity.pdbx_description
1 polymer ?
#
loop_
_entity_poly.entity_id
_entity_poly.type
_entity_poly.pdbx_seq_one_letter_code
_entity_poly.pdbx_strand_id
1 'polypeptide(L)'
;MLGRAVAFAWLGLMPAGAALAEPTYTMLGFDDLNGWAADDHQAALSTFLNTCRDINDPEWENLCAYAADAPDAKAFFELFFQPVLIEDGEPMLFTGYFEPELRGSRTRGGEYQHPIYAVPDDLVPGQPYATRRELQEGDLLAGKGLEIAWLADPVDLFFLQVQGSGRVKLPDGGGLRVGYGGKNGRDYS
;
A
#
# COMPACT_ATOMS: atom_id res chain seq x y z
N MET A 1 -2.17 -2.58 -76.07
CA MET A 1 -1.20 -2.18 -75.05
C MET A 1 -1.70 -2.64 -73.70
N LEU A 2 -1.18 -3.77 -73.20
CA LEU A 2 -1.54 -4.35 -71.89
C LEU A 2 -0.64 -3.76 -70.81
N GLY A 3 -1.21 -2.98 -69.89
CA GLY A 3 -0.50 -2.53 -68.70
C GLY A 3 -0.53 -3.60 -67.58
N ARG A 4 0.66 -4.06 -67.21
CA ARG A 4 0.84 -4.99 -66.04
C ARG A 4 0.81 -4.18 -64.75
N ALA A 5 -0.20 -4.42 -63.90
CA ALA A 5 -0.17 -3.93 -62.51
C ALA A 5 0.72 -4.85 -61.65
N VAL A 6 1.74 -4.28 -61.01
CA VAL A 6 2.55 -4.96 -60.00
C VAL A 6 1.96 -4.67 -58.62
N ALA A 7 1.42 -5.69 -57.96
CA ALA A 7 0.98 -5.59 -56.58
C ALA A 7 2.16 -5.81 -55.67
N PHE A 8 2.54 -4.80 -54.86
CA PHE A 8 3.47 -4.94 -53.73
C PHE A 8 2.72 -5.45 -52.52
N ALA A 9 3.02 -6.69 -52.11
CA ALA A 9 2.59 -7.21 -50.82
C ALA A 9 3.52 -6.69 -49.74
N TRP A 10 2.99 -5.85 -48.85
CA TRP A 10 3.64 -5.47 -47.60
C TRP A 10 3.47 -6.61 -46.58
N LEU A 11 4.52 -7.40 -46.35
CA LEU A 11 4.58 -8.24 -45.15
C LEU A 11 4.93 -7.33 -43.97
N GLY A 12 3.91 -6.97 -43.18
CA GLY A 12 4.11 -6.33 -41.89
C GLY A 12 4.73 -7.34 -40.90
N LEU A 13 6.00 -7.13 -40.53
CA LEU A 13 6.55 -7.77 -39.32
C LEU A 13 5.81 -7.21 -38.13
N MET A 14 4.91 -7.98 -37.53
CA MET A 14 4.41 -7.70 -36.18
C MET A 14 5.56 -8.00 -35.19
N PRO A 15 5.89 -7.07 -34.29
CA PRO A 15 6.81 -7.41 -33.21
C PRO A 15 6.14 -8.50 -32.36
N ALA A 16 6.84 -9.62 -32.16
CA ALA A 16 6.45 -10.64 -31.19
C ALA A 16 6.44 -9.95 -29.82
N GLY A 17 5.26 -9.76 -29.24
CA GLY A 17 5.14 -9.33 -27.85
C GLY A 17 5.92 -10.32 -26.98
N ALA A 18 6.81 -9.82 -26.13
CA ALA A 18 7.44 -10.64 -25.11
C ALA A 18 6.34 -11.23 -24.24
N ALA A 19 6.12 -12.51 -24.34
CA ALA A 19 5.29 -13.23 -23.39
C ALA A 19 6.02 -13.15 -22.04
N LEU A 20 5.41 -12.50 -21.05
CA LEU A 20 5.89 -12.58 -19.67
C LEU A 20 5.87 -14.09 -19.30
N ALA A 21 7.01 -14.59 -18.83
CA ALA A 21 7.08 -15.95 -18.35
C ALA A 21 6.13 -16.10 -17.15
N GLU A 22 5.35 -17.16 -17.12
CA GLU A 22 4.53 -17.45 -15.94
C GLU A 22 5.46 -17.75 -14.75
N PRO A 23 5.17 -17.22 -13.55
CA PRO A 23 6.01 -17.47 -12.38
C PRO A 23 6.05 -18.96 -12.04
N THR A 24 7.22 -19.44 -11.68
CA THR A 24 7.40 -20.80 -11.15
C THR A 24 7.39 -20.76 -9.62
N TYR A 25 6.84 -21.81 -9.00
CA TYR A 25 6.70 -21.93 -7.55
C TYR A 25 7.42 -23.20 -7.10
N THR A 26 8.47 -23.04 -6.28
CA THR A 26 9.23 -24.14 -5.71
C THR A 26 9.02 -24.18 -4.20
N MET A 27 8.47 -25.29 -3.67
CA MET A 27 8.34 -25.48 -2.23
C MET A 27 9.71 -25.72 -1.61
N LEU A 28 10.03 -24.96 -0.55
CA LEU A 28 11.27 -25.06 0.21
C LEU A 28 11.01 -25.67 1.59
N GLY A 29 12.04 -26.26 2.20
CA GLY A 29 12.07 -26.51 3.64
C GLY A 29 12.40 -25.25 4.41
N PHE A 30 12.06 -25.19 5.68
CA PHE A 30 12.48 -24.06 6.55
C PHE A 30 14.00 -24.03 6.71
N ASP A 31 14.69 -25.16 6.61
CA ASP A 31 16.16 -25.24 6.65
C ASP A 31 16.83 -24.60 5.41
N ASP A 32 16.08 -24.42 4.32
CA ASP A 32 16.55 -23.74 3.12
C ASP A 32 16.51 -22.21 3.26
N LEU A 33 15.85 -21.70 4.30
CA LEU A 33 15.74 -20.27 4.56
C LEU A 33 16.94 -19.76 5.37
N ASN A 34 17.77 -18.93 4.74
CA ASN A 34 18.89 -18.31 5.42
C ASN A 34 18.45 -17.48 6.62
N GLY A 35 18.97 -17.82 7.80
CA GLY A 35 18.71 -17.08 9.05
C GLY A 35 17.46 -17.55 9.80
N TRP A 36 16.64 -18.45 9.26
CA TRP A 36 15.41 -18.91 9.90
C TRP A 36 15.62 -19.41 11.33
N ALA A 37 16.63 -20.25 11.55
CA ALA A 37 16.92 -20.82 12.88
C ALA A 37 17.29 -19.77 13.94
N ALA A 38 17.77 -18.59 13.54
CA ALA A 38 18.22 -17.52 14.42
C ALA A 38 17.28 -16.30 14.44
N ASP A 39 16.15 -16.39 13.77
CA ASP A 39 15.19 -15.29 13.68
C ASP A 39 14.36 -15.12 14.96
N ASP A 40 13.82 -13.92 15.17
CA ASP A 40 12.89 -13.64 16.28
C ASP A 40 11.46 -14.04 15.90
N HIS A 41 11.21 -15.35 15.95
CA HIS A 41 9.88 -15.90 15.65
C HIS A 41 8.79 -15.38 16.58
N GLN A 42 9.14 -14.98 17.83
CA GLN A 42 8.14 -14.43 18.75
C GLN A 42 7.69 -13.03 18.33
N ALA A 43 8.62 -12.20 17.86
CA ALA A 43 8.27 -10.90 17.27
C ALA A 43 7.42 -11.06 16.00
N ALA A 44 7.76 -12.05 15.15
CA ALA A 44 6.99 -12.39 13.96
C ALA A 44 5.56 -12.84 14.31
N LEU A 45 5.40 -13.72 15.32
CA LEU A 45 4.09 -14.18 15.78
C LEU A 45 3.25 -13.02 16.35
N SER A 46 3.88 -12.12 17.11
CA SER A 46 3.21 -10.94 17.64
C SER A 46 2.69 -10.02 16.53
N THR A 47 3.46 -9.87 15.45
CA THR A 47 3.05 -9.11 14.26
C THR A 47 1.92 -9.82 13.51
N PHE A 48 2.00 -11.14 13.35
CA PHE A 48 0.95 -11.95 12.74
C PHE A 48 -0.39 -11.80 13.50
N LEU A 49 -0.37 -11.86 14.84
CA LEU A 49 -1.55 -11.68 15.67
C LEU A 49 -2.17 -10.28 15.53
N ASN A 50 -1.36 -9.22 15.32
CA ASN A 50 -1.90 -7.91 15.00
C ASN A 50 -2.63 -7.91 13.66
N THR A 51 -2.12 -8.61 12.66
CA THR A 51 -2.75 -8.75 11.34
C THR A 51 -4.06 -9.53 11.42
N CYS A 52 -4.15 -10.53 12.30
CA CYS A 52 -5.37 -11.31 12.53
C CYS A 52 -6.61 -10.46 12.89
N ARG A 53 -6.42 -9.26 13.44
CA ARG A 53 -7.52 -8.34 13.77
C ARG A 53 -8.17 -7.72 12.52
N ASP A 54 -7.44 -7.68 11.41
CA ASP A 54 -7.84 -7.03 10.17
C ASP A 54 -8.22 -8.05 9.08
N ILE A 55 -7.91 -9.34 9.29
CA ILE A 55 -8.28 -10.42 8.38
C ILE A 55 -9.76 -10.77 8.61
N ASN A 56 -10.56 -10.63 7.54
CA ASN A 56 -11.99 -10.97 7.55
C ASN A 56 -12.28 -12.25 6.75
N ASP A 57 -11.28 -13.11 6.54
CA ASP A 57 -11.43 -14.36 5.81
C ASP A 57 -11.63 -15.52 6.80
N PRO A 58 -12.76 -16.25 6.72
CA PRO A 58 -13.07 -17.36 7.64
C PRO A 58 -12.02 -18.49 7.63
N GLU A 59 -11.27 -18.65 6.55
CA GLU A 59 -10.20 -19.66 6.49
C GLU A 59 -9.08 -19.38 7.48
N TRP A 60 -8.87 -18.10 7.84
CA TRP A 60 -7.84 -17.66 8.77
C TRP A 60 -8.29 -17.63 10.24
N GLU A 61 -9.59 -17.69 10.52
CA GLU A 61 -10.10 -17.62 11.91
C GLU A 61 -9.49 -18.68 12.83
N ASN A 62 -9.48 -19.94 12.39
CA ASN A 62 -8.90 -21.02 13.17
C ASN A 62 -7.38 -20.87 13.34
N LEU A 63 -6.69 -20.45 12.29
CA LEU A 63 -5.24 -20.23 12.33
C LEU A 63 -4.89 -19.09 13.30
N CYS A 64 -5.64 -18.00 13.27
CA CYS A 64 -5.50 -16.89 14.22
C CYS A 64 -5.77 -17.30 15.67
N ALA A 65 -6.76 -18.16 15.90
CA ALA A 65 -7.03 -18.71 17.21
C ALA A 65 -5.87 -19.59 17.72
N TYR A 66 -5.34 -20.48 16.88
CA TYR A 66 -4.15 -21.30 17.23
C TYR A 66 -2.92 -20.43 17.48
N ALA A 67 -2.71 -19.37 16.70
CA ALA A 67 -1.59 -18.46 16.87
C ALA A 67 -1.63 -17.76 18.24
N ALA A 68 -2.82 -17.40 18.73
CA ALA A 68 -2.99 -16.71 20.02
C ALA A 68 -2.56 -17.57 21.21
N ASP A 69 -2.74 -18.89 21.11
CA ASP A 69 -2.43 -19.86 22.15
C ASP A 69 -1.12 -20.65 21.90
N ALA A 70 -0.38 -20.31 20.84
CA ALA A 70 0.83 -21.05 20.45
C ALA A 70 1.94 -20.91 21.50
N PRO A 71 2.40 -22.02 22.10
CA PRO A 71 3.46 -22.00 23.11
C PRO A 71 4.86 -21.76 22.54
N ASP A 72 5.04 -22.02 21.27
CA ASP A 72 6.29 -21.89 20.53
C ASP A 72 6.02 -21.30 19.15
N ALA A 73 6.49 -20.07 18.94
CA ALA A 73 6.25 -19.32 17.72
C ALA A 73 6.92 -19.94 16.50
N LYS A 74 8.12 -20.52 16.65
CA LYS A 74 8.82 -21.20 15.56
C LYS A 74 8.04 -22.42 15.10
N ALA A 75 7.67 -23.27 16.07
CA ALA A 75 6.89 -24.48 15.80
C ALA A 75 5.53 -24.17 15.17
N PHE A 76 4.88 -23.04 15.56
CA PHE A 76 3.66 -22.57 14.93
C PHE A 76 3.87 -22.31 13.43
N PHE A 77 4.88 -21.52 13.06
CA PHE A 77 5.14 -21.23 11.65
C PHE A 77 5.51 -22.49 10.87
N GLU A 78 6.36 -23.35 11.42
CA GLU A 78 6.79 -24.60 10.75
C GLU A 78 5.64 -25.60 10.57
N LEU A 79 4.63 -25.55 11.44
CA LEU A 79 3.46 -26.45 11.35
C LEU A 79 2.41 -25.96 10.36
N PHE A 80 2.16 -24.65 10.31
CA PHE A 80 1.02 -24.09 9.59
C PHE A 80 1.38 -23.41 8.27
N PHE A 81 2.67 -23.16 7.99
CA PHE A 81 3.10 -22.49 6.77
C PHE A 81 4.09 -23.34 5.99
N GLN A 82 4.17 -23.04 4.70
CA GLN A 82 5.11 -23.67 3.78
C GLN A 82 5.86 -22.56 3.04
N PRO A 83 7.21 -22.49 3.15
CA PRO A 83 7.99 -21.58 2.34
C PRO A 83 7.88 -21.93 0.86
N VAL A 84 7.74 -20.90 0.01
CA VAL A 84 7.65 -21.05 -1.44
C VAL A 84 8.58 -20.02 -2.09
N LEU A 85 9.51 -20.50 -2.92
CA LEU A 85 10.29 -19.66 -3.80
C LEU A 85 9.47 -19.33 -5.05
N ILE A 86 9.31 -18.05 -5.34
CA ILE A 86 8.61 -17.56 -6.53
C ILE A 86 9.66 -16.97 -7.47
N GLU A 87 9.72 -17.48 -8.70
CA GLU A 87 10.64 -17.02 -9.74
C GLU A 87 9.82 -16.62 -10.97
N ASP A 88 9.78 -15.34 -11.29
CA ASP A 88 9.06 -14.77 -12.43
C ASP A 88 9.99 -14.32 -13.58
N GLY A 89 11.29 -14.63 -13.46
CA GLY A 89 12.31 -14.25 -14.44
C GLY A 89 12.82 -12.83 -14.31
N GLU A 90 12.25 -12.03 -13.38
CA GLU A 90 12.69 -10.67 -13.11
C GLU A 90 13.64 -10.62 -11.90
N PRO A 91 14.58 -9.66 -11.87
CA PRO A 91 15.41 -9.46 -10.69
C PRO A 91 14.58 -9.08 -9.48
N MET A 92 14.88 -9.68 -8.33
CA MET A 92 14.22 -9.33 -7.07
C MET A 92 14.36 -7.83 -6.78
N LEU A 93 13.24 -7.15 -6.62
CA LEU A 93 13.18 -5.72 -6.29
C LEU A 93 12.81 -5.52 -4.83
N PHE A 94 13.76 -5.01 -4.04
CA PHE A 94 13.48 -4.50 -2.70
C PHE A 94 13.16 -3.02 -2.77
N THR A 95 12.01 -2.61 -2.24
CA THR A 95 11.62 -1.22 -2.12
C THR A 95 11.56 -0.82 -0.66
N GLY A 96 12.01 0.41 -0.35
CA GLY A 96 11.88 0.98 0.98
C GLY A 96 10.85 2.10 0.96
N TYR A 97 10.09 2.22 2.03
CA TYR A 97 9.14 3.30 2.23
C TYR A 97 9.65 4.26 3.29
N PHE A 98 9.58 5.55 2.99
CA PHE A 98 9.83 6.60 3.95
C PHE A 98 8.50 7.09 4.52
N GLU A 99 8.32 7.00 5.83
CA GLU A 99 7.17 7.55 6.53
C GLU A 99 7.56 8.91 7.12
N PRO A 100 7.13 10.05 6.52
CA PRO A 100 7.53 11.36 7.00
C PRO A 100 6.97 11.66 8.38
N GLU A 101 7.77 12.34 9.22
CA GLU A 101 7.31 12.92 10.48
C GLU A 101 7.06 14.42 10.27
N LEU A 102 5.81 14.85 10.44
CA LEU A 102 5.31 16.16 10.10
C LEU A 102 4.82 16.89 11.35
N ARG A 103 4.99 18.23 11.37
CA ARG A 103 4.46 19.04 12.47
C ARG A 103 2.98 19.35 12.24
N GLY A 104 2.14 19.04 13.23
CA GLY A 104 0.72 19.26 13.13
C GLY A 104 0.02 19.43 14.46
N SER A 105 -1.28 19.65 14.42
CA SER A 105 -2.16 19.82 15.57
C SER A 105 -3.51 19.15 15.31
N ARG A 106 -4.18 18.72 16.36
CA ARG A 106 -5.59 18.23 16.27
C ARG A 106 -6.59 19.36 16.06
N THR A 107 -6.20 20.58 16.32
CA THR A 107 -7.06 21.75 16.18
C THR A 107 -6.40 22.79 15.27
N ARG A 108 -7.21 23.47 14.47
CA ARG A 108 -6.76 24.58 13.66
C ARG A 108 -6.35 25.77 14.54
N GLY A 109 -5.15 26.33 14.30
CA GLY A 109 -4.69 27.52 15.02
C GLY A 109 -3.22 27.84 14.76
N GLY A 110 -2.84 29.10 14.91
CA GLY A 110 -1.46 29.54 14.72
C GLY A 110 -0.92 29.16 13.34
N GLU A 111 0.20 28.44 13.33
CA GLU A 111 0.82 27.93 12.09
C GLU A 111 0.07 26.74 11.47
N TYR A 112 -0.77 26.02 12.22
CA TYR A 112 -1.46 24.80 11.76
C TYR A 112 -2.74 25.16 10.99
N GLN A 113 -2.63 25.33 9.68
CA GLN A 113 -3.71 25.83 8.81
C GLN A 113 -4.12 24.83 7.71
N HIS A 114 -3.34 23.78 7.47
CA HIS A 114 -3.50 22.86 6.34
C HIS A 114 -4.10 21.54 6.79
N PRO A 115 -5.41 21.28 6.49
CA PRO A 115 -6.11 20.11 7.04
C PRO A 115 -5.72 18.79 6.36
N ILE A 116 -5.60 17.74 7.16
CA ILE A 116 -5.68 16.34 6.74
C ILE A 116 -7.12 15.91 6.93
N TYR A 117 -7.74 15.38 5.90
CA TYR A 117 -9.13 14.91 5.95
C TYR A 117 -9.21 13.39 6.09
N ALA A 118 -10.21 12.92 6.82
CA ALA A 118 -10.72 11.56 6.72
C ALA A 118 -11.32 11.32 5.32
N VAL A 119 -11.56 10.07 5.00
CA VAL A 119 -12.21 9.70 3.72
C VAL A 119 -13.63 10.24 3.71
N PRO A 120 -14.02 11.04 2.70
CA PRO A 120 -15.41 11.47 2.56
C PRO A 120 -16.35 10.27 2.30
N ASP A 121 -17.54 10.29 2.90
CA ASP A 121 -18.53 9.21 2.76
C ASP A 121 -19.04 9.06 1.31
N ASP A 122 -18.94 10.13 0.54
CA ASP A 122 -19.35 10.20 -0.88
C ASP A 122 -18.23 9.83 -1.86
N LEU A 123 -17.04 9.44 -1.36
CA LEU A 123 -15.93 8.96 -2.19
C LEU A 123 -16.15 7.49 -2.55
N VAL A 124 -16.45 7.22 -3.82
CA VAL A 124 -16.65 5.86 -4.33
C VAL A 124 -15.37 5.37 -5.04
N PRO A 125 -14.77 4.24 -4.59
CA PRO A 125 -13.57 3.68 -5.24
C PRO A 125 -13.79 3.46 -6.74
N GLY A 126 -12.80 3.89 -7.55
CA GLY A 126 -12.83 3.73 -9.01
C GLY A 126 -13.70 4.74 -9.76
N GLN A 127 -14.40 5.64 -9.07
CA GLN A 127 -15.11 6.75 -9.69
C GLN A 127 -14.36 8.08 -9.54
N PRO A 128 -14.42 8.97 -10.55
CA PRO A 128 -13.84 10.30 -10.44
C PRO A 128 -14.47 11.12 -9.31
N TYR A 129 -13.65 11.59 -8.39
CA TYR A 129 -14.01 12.54 -7.34
C TYR A 129 -13.43 13.92 -7.65
N ALA A 130 -13.59 14.87 -6.73
CA ALA A 130 -13.04 16.22 -6.87
C ALA A 130 -11.52 16.20 -7.07
N THR A 131 -11.00 17.14 -7.85
CA THR A 131 -9.57 17.35 -8.01
C THR A 131 -8.97 17.88 -6.70
N ARG A 132 -7.64 17.72 -6.54
CA ARG A 132 -6.92 18.31 -5.42
C ARG A 132 -7.18 19.81 -5.28
N ARG A 133 -7.19 20.55 -6.40
CA ARG A 133 -7.45 22.00 -6.41
C ARG A 133 -8.85 22.32 -5.88
N GLU A 134 -9.88 21.63 -6.34
CA GLU A 134 -11.24 21.79 -5.86
C GLU A 134 -11.39 21.47 -4.38
N LEU A 135 -10.65 20.47 -3.87
CA LEU A 135 -10.64 20.12 -2.45
C LEU A 135 -9.94 21.17 -1.59
N GLN A 136 -8.84 21.78 -2.08
CA GLN A 136 -8.04 22.73 -1.33
C GLN A 136 -8.55 24.18 -1.44
N GLU A 137 -9.02 24.59 -2.62
CA GLU A 137 -9.45 25.96 -2.91
C GLU A 137 -10.98 26.12 -2.88
N GLY A 138 -11.72 25.00 -3.05
CA GLY A 138 -13.17 25.02 -3.22
C GLY A 138 -13.99 24.78 -1.96
N ASP A 139 -13.36 24.66 -0.79
CA ASP A 139 -14.03 24.39 0.49
C ASP A 139 -15.03 23.21 0.49
N LEU A 140 -14.87 22.25 -0.45
CA LEU A 140 -15.81 21.13 -0.63
C LEU A 140 -15.95 20.23 0.60
N LEU A 141 -14.91 20.15 1.43
CA LEU A 141 -14.89 19.37 2.66
C LEU A 141 -15.05 20.22 3.92
N ALA A 142 -15.03 21.54 3.79
CA ALA A 142 -15.16 22.44 4.93
C ALA A 142 -16.51 22.25 5.65
N GLY A 143 -16.46 22.17 6.97
CA GLY A 143 -17.66 22.01 7.79
C GLY A 143 -18.31 20.62 7.77
N LYS A 144 -17.72 19.65 7.07
CA LYS A 144 -18.17 18.25 7.09
C LYS A 144 -17.67 17.46 8.31
N GLY A 145 -16.78 18.04 9.13
CA GLY A 145 -16.21 17.38 10.31
C GLY A 145 -15.21 16.29 9.98
N LEU A 146 -14.59 16.37 8.80
CA LEU A 146 -13.65 15.36 8.28
C LEU A 146 -12.19 15.67 8.63
N GLU A 147 -11.90 16.81 9.26
CA GLU A 147 -10.55 17.23 9.61
C GLU A 147 -10.03 16.40 10.78
N ILE A 148 -9.02 15.56 10.53
CA ILE A 148 -8.38 14.71 11.55
C ILE A 148 -7.16 15.35 12.19
N ALA A 149 -6.47 16.21 11.45
CA ALA A 149 -5.35 17.03 11.93
C ALA A 149 -5.11 18.22 10.99
N TRP A 150 -4.25 19.15 11.42
CA TRP A 150 -3.86 20.35 10.70
C TRP A 150 -2.34 20.46 10.67
N LEU A 151 -1.74 20.52 9.50
CA LEU A 151 -0.29 20.65 9.32
C LEU A 151 0.12 22.13 9.27
N ALA A 152 1.40 22.36 9.60
CA ALA A 152 2.00 23.69 9.55
C ALA A 152 2.41 24.10 8.13
N ASP A 153 2.77 23.12 7.27
CA ASP A 153 3.32 23.37 5.94
C ASP A 153 2.46 22.68 4.85
N PRO A 154 1.99 23.43 3.83
CA PRO A 154 1.23 22.88 2.72
C PRO A 154 2.06 21.95 1.82
N VAL A 155 3.39 22.11 1.77
CA VAL A 155 4.29 21.25 1.03
C VAL A 155 4.39 19.88 1.72
N ASP A 156 4.48 19.86 3.04
CA ASP A 156 4.43 18.65 3.85
C ASP A 156 3.10 17.89 3.62
N LEU A 157 1.98 18.62 3.59
CA LEU A 157 0.67 18.04 3.27
C LEU A 157 0.66 17.41 1.87
N PHE A 158 1.29 18.08 0.89
CA PHE A 158 1.38 17.53 -0.47
C PHE A 158 2.14 16.22 -0.49
N PHE A 159 3.33 16.18 0.11
CA PHE A 159 4.14 14.96 0.13
C PHE A 159 3.49 13.85 0.95
N LEU A 160 2.84 14.17 2.07
CA LEU A 160 2.06 13.19 2.83
C LEU A 160 0.98 12.51 1.96
N GLN A 161 0.24 13.29 1.16
CA GLN A 161 -0.79 12.77 0.28
C GLN A 161 -0.23 11.96 -0.90
N VAL A 162 0.96 12.29 -1.40
CA VAL A 162 1.66 11.52 -2.43
C VAL A 162 2.17 10.19 -1.87
N GLN A 163 2.76 10.22 -0.67
CA GLN A 163 3.26 9.02 0.01
C GLN A 163 2.12 8.12 0.54
N GLY A 164 0.98 8.72 0.89
CA GLY A 164 -0.18 8.03 1.40
C GLY A 164 -0.16 7.69 2.89
N SER A 165 0.97 7.87 3.58
CA SER A 165 1.08 7.67 5.04
C SER A 165 2.12 8.59 5.66
N GLY A 166 2.00 8.83 6.97
CA GLY A 166 2.94 9.64 7.72
C GLY A 166 2.61 9.73 9.20
N ARG A 167 3.51 10.34 9.95
CA ARG A 167 3.35 10.61 11.38
C ARG A 167 3.22 12.10 11.61
N VAL A 168 2.16 12.50 12.29
CA VAL A 168 1.95 13.89 12.71
C VAL A 168 2.38 14.04 14.15
N LYS A 169 3.43 14.82 14.38
CA LYS A 169 3.92 15.17 15.73
C LYS A 169 3.09 16.32 16.28
N LEU A 170 2.48 16.10 17.43
CA LEU A 170 1.59 17.05 18.08
C LEU A 170 2.34 17.95 19.06
N PRO A 171 1.85 19.17 19.35
CA PRO A 171 2.50 20.11 20.25
C PRO A 171 2.62 19.61 21.70
N ASP A 172 1.74 18.71 22.12
CA ASP A 172 1.74 18.08 23.44
C ASP A 172 2.76 16.95 23.61
N GLY A 173 3.57 16.68 22.57
CA GLY A 173 4.53 15.59 22.50
C GLY A 173 3.93 14.26 22.08
N GLY A 174 2.62 14.19 21.84
CA GLY A 174 1.93 13.04 21.28
C GLY A 174 2.15 12.90 19.78
N GLY A 175 1.64 11.82 19.21
CA GLY A 175 1.70 11.55 17.78
C GLY A 175 0.38 11.01 17.25
N LEU A 176 0.13 11.28 15.98
CA LEU A 176 -0.95 10.70 15.21
C LEU A 176 -0.35 10.04 13.97
N ARG A 177 -0.64 8.78 13.75
CA ARG A 177 -0.30 8.10 12.50
C ARG A 177 -1.47 8.20 11.54
N VAL A 178 -1.20 8.66 10.33
CA VAL A 178 -2.19 8.73 9.25
C VAL A 178 -1.80 7.75 8.16
N GLY A 179 -2.78 7.06 7.61
CA GLY A 179 -2.61 6.08 6.57
C GLY A 179 -3.41 6.42 5.32
N TYR A 180 -3.16 5.66 4.27
CA TYR A 180 -3.87 5.80 3.01
C TYR A 180 -5.37 5.51 3.20
N GLY A 181 -6.21 6.46 2.82
CA GLY A 181 -7.66 6.33 2.87
C GLY A 181 -8.31 6.06 1.52
N GLY A 182 -7.76 6.60 0.45
CA GLY A 182 -8.29 6.44 -0.90
C GLY A 182 -7.73 7.47 -1.86
N LYS A 183 -7.94 7.26 -3.14
CA LYS A 183 -7.59 8.19 -4.22
C LYS A 183 -8.86 8.72 -4.90
N ASN A 184 -8.73 9.87 -5.55
CA ASN A 184 -9.86 10.56 -6.20
C ASN A 184 -10.31 9.92 -7.54
N GLY A 185 -9.80 8.76 -7.91
CA GLY A 185 -10.18 8.04 -9.12
C GLY A 185 -9.88 8.74 -10.45
N ARG A 186 -9.05 9.78 -10.44
CA ARG A 186 -8.62 10.50 -11.63
C ARG A 186 -7.27 10.02 -12.11
N ASP A 187 -7.02 10.14 -13.42
CA ASP A 187 -5.71 9.88 -14.01
C ASP A 187 -4.68 10.89 -13.48
N TYR A 188 -3.44 10.43 -13.38
CA TYR A 188 -2.32 11.27 -12.98
C TYR A 188 -1.94 12.19 -14.16
N SER A 189 -1.99 13.50 -13.96
CA SER A 189 -1.68 14.52 -14.98
C SER A 189 -0.61 15.47 -14.49
#